data_e00efeff8e0fe73958914ffa8c61470e
#
_entry.id   e00efeff8e0fe73958914ffa8c61470e
#
_cell.length_a   1.000
_cell.length_b   1.000
_cell.length_c   1.000
_cell.angle_alpha   90.00
_cell.angle_beta   90.00
_cell.angle_gamma   90.00
#
_symmetry.space_group_name_H-M   'P 1'
#
loop_
_entity.id
_entity.type
_entity.pdbx_description
1 polymer ?
#
loop_
_entity_poly.entity_id
_entity_poly.type
_entity_poly.pdbx_seq_one_letter_code
_entity_poly.pdbx_strand_id
1 'polypeptide(L)'
;MSTKIAFFDIDGTLTSEVDGSLPDSAILAIRQARANGNLMFINTGRCYQNVEPRFMEIGFDGIVCGCGTNIYYGGKELMHVHQPHEVVMEILEQVRKVDADVVFESREEVLFDLSRGIRNPAAKKLYEEFKSLHYDMSHPLEAEDYTCDKFVVWYDTCLLYTSDAADDLT
;
A
#
# COMPACT_ATOMS: atom_id res chain seq x y z
N MET A 1 4.83 31.64 15.22
CA MET A 1 5.54 30.81 14.23
C MET A 1 4.48 30.17 13.33
N SER A 2 4.75 29.97 12.04
CA SER A 2 3.81 29.29 11.16
C SER A 2 3.85 27.79 11.45
N THR A 3 2.69 27.11 11.53
CA THR A 3 2.58 25.66 11.61
C THR A 3 3.18 25.05 10.35
N LYS A 4 4.02 24.03 10.51
CA LYS A 4 4.56 23.23 9.41
C LYS A 4 3.86 21.88 9.38
N ILE A 5 3.76 21.28 8.20
CA ILE A 5 3.28 19.92 8.00
C ILE A 5 4.45 19.09 7.49
N ALA A 6 4.69 17.95 8.12
CA ALA A 6 5.71 16.99 7.67
C ALA A 6 5.05 15.64 7.40
N PHE A 7 5.45 15.02 6.29
CA PHE A 7 5.02 13.69 5.88
C PHE A 7 6.21 12.73 5.97
N PHE A 8 5.99 11.57 6.56
CA PHE A 8 6.99 10.54 6.77
C PHE A 8 6.57 9.25 6.09
N ASP A 9 7.40 8.74 5.22
CA ASP A 9 7.26 7.37 4.75
C ASP A 9 7.68 6.38 5.84
N ILE A 10 7.19 5.14 5.77
CA ILE A 10 7.49 4.09 6.74
C ILE A 10 8.76 3.35 6.33
N ASP A 11 8.73 2.72 5.16
CA ASP A 11 9.72 1.75 4.73
C ASP A 11 11.01 2.46 4.27
N GLY A 12 12.11 2.20 4.98
CA GLY A 12 13.39 2.87 4.70
C GLY A 12 13.46 4.34 5.14
N THR A 13 12.43 4.87 5.83
CA THR A 13 12.41 6.25 6.37
C THR A 13 12.20 6.24 7.88
N LEU A 14 11.04 5.81 8.36
CA LEU A 14 10.79 5.63 9.79
C LEU A 14 11.43 4.35 10.31
N THR A 15 11.46 3.31 9.49
CA THR A 15 12.09 2.04 9.83
C THR A 15 13.39 1.84 9.08
N SER A 16 14.32 1.14 9.76
CA SER A 16 15.58 0.67 9.17
C SER A 16 15.28 -0.40 8.11
N GLU A 17 15.90 -0.29 6.93
CA GLU A 17 15.83 -1.32 5.87
C GLU A 17 16.54 -2.62 6.28
N VAL A 18 17.45 -2.56 7.27
CA VAL A 18 18.28 -3.71 7.67
C VAL A 18 17.50 -4.67 8.56
N ASP A 19 16.75 -4.13 9.54
CA ASP A 19 16.13 -4.92 10.61
C ASP A 19 14.69 -4.51 10.93
N GLY A 20 14.12 -3.54 10.19
CA GLY A 20 12.77 -3.03 10.43
C GLY A 20 12.59 -2.28 11.75
N SER A 21 13.71 -1.95 12.46
CA SER A 21 13.64 -1.24 13.72
C SER A 21 13.17 0.20 13.54
N LEU A 22 12.44 0.70 14.52
CA LEU A 22 11.97 2.08 14.63
C LEU A 22 12.77 2.75 15.76
N PRO A 23 13.67 3.71 15.45
CA PRO A 23 14.51 4.33 16.48
C PRO A 23 13.69 5.18 17.47
N ASP A 24 13.96 5.03 18.77
CA ASP A 24 13.33 5.85 19.82
C ASP A 24 13.56 7.35 19.60
N SER A 25 14.70 7.72 19.03
CA SER A 25 15.01 9.12 18.69
C SER A 25 14.06 9.70 17.65
N ALA A 26 13.61 8.91 16.67
CA ALA A 26 12.63 9.34 15.68
C ALA A 26 11.26 9.57 16.35
N ILE A 27 10.82 8.66 17.22
CA ILE A 27 9.58 8.80 18.00
C ILE A 27 9.61 10.08 18.82
N LEU A 28 10.69 10.33 19.56
CA LEU A 28 10.85 11.51 20.38
C LEU A 28 10.85 12.80 19.56
N ALA A 29 11.55 12.83 18.43
CA ALA A 29 11.60 13.96 17.52
C ALA A 29 10.23 14.32 16.95
N ILE A 30 9.44 13.32 16.52
CA ILE A 30 8.09 13.52 15.99
C ILE A 30 7.17 14.08 17.08
N ARG A 31 7.19 13.50 18.28
CA ARG A 31 6.40 13.98 19.42
C ARG A 31 6.76 15.42 19.82
N GLN A 32 8.06 15.74 19.83
CA GLN A 32 8.54 17.09 20.11
C GLN A 32 8.10 18.09 19.03
N ALA A 33 8.18 17.71 17.76
CA ALA A 33 7.74 18.57 16.67
C ALA A 33 6.23 18.88 16.76
N ARG A 34 5.40 17.89 17.12
CA ARG A 34 3.98 18.09 17.40
C ARG A 34 3.74 19.01 18.60
N ALA A 35 4.46 18.81 19.70
CA ALA A 35 4.37 19.67 20.88
C ALA A 35 4.72 21.13 20.57
N ASN A 36 5.54 21.37 19.54
CA ASN A 36 5.87 22.70 19.02
C ASN A 36 4.82 23.28 18.05
N GLY A 37 3.66 22.61 17.89
CA GLY A 37 2.54 23.09 17.08
C GLY A 37 2.64 22.76 15.59
N ASN A 38 3.47 21.79 15.23
CA ASN A 38 3.53 21.27 13.85
C ASN A 38 2.62 20.04 13.69
N LEU A 39 2.23 19.74 12.45
CA LEU A 39 1.43 18.57 12.09
C LEU A 39 2.32 17.50 11.46
N MET A 40 2.23 16.28 11.97
CA MET A 40 3.01 15.13 11.54
C MET A 40 2.10 14.07 10.93
N PHE A 41 2.41 13.65 9.71
CA PHE A 41 1.62 12.68 8.96
C PHE A 41 2.49 11.49 8.55
N ILE A 42 1.91 10.30 8.58
CA ILE A 42 2.43 9.15 7.81
C ILE A 42 2.02 9.36 6.34
N ASN A 43 2.91 9.01 5.40
CA ASN A 43 2.61 8.95 3.97
C ASN A 43 3.25 7.70 3.39
N THR A 44 2.43 6.66 3.18
CA THR A 44 2.92 5.33 2.84
C THR A 44 2.18 4.71 1.66
N GLY A 45 2.88 3.83 0.92
CA GLY A 45 2.26 2.96 -0.07
C GLY A 45 1.43 1.82 0.52
N ARG A 46 1.59 1.51 1.82
CA ARG A 46 0.80 0.47 2.49
C ARG A 46 -0.67 0.85 2.53
N CYS A 47 -1.58 -0.10 2.33
CA CYS A 47 -2.99 0.10 2.62
C CYS A 47 -3.21 0.24 4.13
N TYR A 48 -4.33 0.84 4.53
CA TYR A 48 -4.59 1.18 5.94
C TYR A 48 -4.43 -0.02 6.88
N GLN A 49 -4.96 -1.17 6.51
CA GLN A 49 -4.82 -2.42 7.28
C GLN A 49 -3.38 -2.90 7.43
N ASN A 50 -2.48 -2.52 6.50
CA ASN A 50 -1.08 -2.94 6.50
C ASN A 50 -0.18 -2.00 7.31
N VAL A 51 -0.76 -0.96 7.91
CA VAL A 51 -0.04 -0.04 8.80
C VAL A 51 -0.10 -0.59 10.22
N GLU A 52 1.04 -1.08 10.69
CA GLU A 52 1.14 -1.69 12.02
C GLU A 52 0.76 -0.70 13.14
N PRO A 53 0.11 -1.16 14.22
CA PRO A 53 -0.29 -0.31 15.34
C PRO A 53 0.84 0.52 15.94
N ARG A 54 2.07 0.00 15.98
CA ARG A 54 3.26 0.70 16.49
C ARG A 54 3.51 2.05 15.84
N PHE A 55 3.16 2.22 14.55
CA PHE A 55 3.30 3.51 13.86
C PHE A 55 2.21 4.49 14.30
N MET A 56 0.98 4.00 14.47
CA MET A 56 -0.12 4.84 14.95
C MET A 56 0.11 5.31 16.41
N GLU A 57 0.76 4.50 17.24
CA GLU A 57 1.11 4.81 18.63
C GLU A 57 2.19 5.90 18.78
N ILE A 58 2.95 6.22 17.72
CA ILE A 58 3.86 7.36 17.70
C ILE A 58 3.09 8.65 17.96
N GLY A 59 1.83 8.71 17.48
CA GLY A 59 0.92 9.81 17.72
C GLY A 59 0.93 10.82 16.57
N PHE A 60 0.89 10.38 15.34
CA PHE A 60 0.69 11.24 14.18
C PHE A 60 -0.68 11.92 14.18
N ASP A 61 -0.78 13.06 13.51
CA ASP A 61 -2.03 13.82 13.36
C ASP A 61 -2.92 13.20 12.28
N GLY A 62 -2.32 12.52 11.32
CA GLY A 62 -3.03 11.86 10.24
C GLY A 62 -2.15 10.89 9.45
N ILE A 63 -2.77 10.26 8.47
CA ILE A 63 -2.12 9.30 7.59
C ILE A 63 -2.66 9.45 6.16
N VAL A 64 -1.75 9.40 5.20
CA VAL A 64 -1.98 9.17 3.79
C VAL A 64 -1.47 7.77 3.50
N CYS A 65 -2.33 6.87 3.07
CA CYS A 65 -1.99 5.47 2.82
C CYS A 65 -2.58 4.97 1.49
N GLY A 66 -2.26 3.72 1.10
CA GLY A 66 -2.70 3.16 -0.17
C GLY A 66 -2.18 3.94 -1.39
N CYS A 67 -0.95 4.47 -1.35
CA CYS A 67 -0.42 5.35 -2.38
C CYS A 67 -1.26 6.63 -2.62
N GLY A 68 -1.94 7.13 -1.58
CA GLY A 68 -2.76 8.34 -1.65
C GLY A 68 -4.26 8.09 -1.83
N THR A 69 -4.70 6.85 -1.90
CA THR A 69 -6.13 6.51 -2.05
C THR A 69 -6.93 6.71 -0.77
N ASN A 70 -6.25 6.71 0.38
CA ASN A 70 -6.89 6.92 1.68
C ASN A 70 -6.19 8.03 2.47
N ILE A 71 -6.97 8.98 2.98
CA ILE A 71 -6.47 10.10 3.82
C ILE A 71 -7.31 10.21 5.09
N TYR A 72 -6.62 10.17 6.22
CA TYR A 72 -7.21 10.38 7.55
C TYR A 72 -6.54 11.55 8.25
N TYR A 73 -7.30 12.38 8.94
CA TYR A 73 -6.82 13.47 9.80
C TYR A 73 -7.69 13.63 11.02
N GLY A 74 -7.07 13.73 12.19
CA GLY A 74 -7.78 13.88 13.45
C GLY A 74 -8.79 12.77 13.73
N GLY A 75 -8.49 11.54 13.30
CA GLY A 75 -9.35 10.36 13.44
C GLY A 75 -10.55 10.32 12.48
N LYS A 76 -10.62 11.23 11.50
CA LYS A 76 -11.68 11.25 10.48
C LYS A 76 -11.11 10.91 9.12
N GLU A 77 -11.85 10.11 8.37
CA GLU A 77 -11.60 9.89 6.96
C GLU A 77 -11.95 11.16 6.17
N LEU A 78 -10.98 11.67 5.43
CA LEU A 78 -11.16 12.81 4.54
C LEU A 78 -11.36 12.38 3.09
N MET A 79 -10.75 11.27 2.70
CA MET A 79 -10.79 10.74 1.35
C MET A 79 -10.62 9.22 1.36
N HIS A 80 -11.42 8.55 0.56
CA HIS A 80 -11.21 7.17 0.15
C HIS A 80 -11.57 7.02 -1.32
N VAL A 81 -10.62 6.60 -2.13
CA VAL A 81 -10.80 6.32 -3.56
C VAL A 81 -10.49 4.85 -3.80
N HIS A 82 -11.40 4.16 -4.42
CA HIS A 82 -11.24 2.76 -4.80
C HIS A 82 -11.60 2.54 -6.27
N GLN A 83 -11.05 1.50 -6.85
CA GLN A 83 -11.42 1.04 -8.19
C GLN A 83 -12.61 0.09 -8.07
N PRO A 84 -13.66 0.29 -8.87
CA PRO A 84 -14.83 -0.58 -8.86
C PRO A 84 -14.49 -1.97 -9.44
N HIS A 85 -15.36 -2.93 -9.17
CA HIS A 85 -15.19 -4.32 -9.59
C HIS A 85 -14.89 -4.47 -11.10
N GLU A 86 -15.55 -3.73 -11.95
CA GLU A 86 -15.35 -3.81 -13.40
C GLU A 86 -13.90 -3.49 -13.80
N VAL A 87 -13.29 -2.49 -13.12
CA VAL A 87 -11.88 -2.11 -13.35
C VAL A 87 -10.94 -3.17 -12.79
N VAL A 88 -11.26 -3.76 -11.64
CA VAL A 88 -10.49 -4.88 -11.07
C VAL A 88 -10.46 -6.05 -12.04
N MET A 89 -11.61 -6.41 -12.63
CA MET A 89 -11.71 -7.51 -13.59
C MET A 89 -10.98 -7.22 -14.91
N GLU A 90 -11.02 -5.97 -15.38
CA GLU A 90 -10.26 -5.55 -16.56
C GLU A 90 -8.75 -5.68 -16.32
N ILE A 91 -8.25 -5.19 -15.18
CA ILE A 91 -6.85 -5.33 -14.79
C ILE A 91 -6.47 -6.82 -14.69
N LEU A 92 -7.28 -7.61 -14.02
CA LEU A 92 -7.05 -9.05 -13.84
C LEU A 92 -6.93 -9.78 -15.21
N GLU A 93 -7.82 -9.45 -16.16
CA GLU A 93 -7.76 -10.00 -17.51
C GLU A 93 -6.45 -9.64 -18.23
N GLN A 94 -6.01 -8.37 -18.15
CA GLN A 94 -4.75 -7.94 -18.78
C GLN A 94 -3.54 -8.61 -18.13
N VAL A 95 -3.49 -8.70 -16.80
CA VAL A 95 -2.42 -9.36 -16.06
C VAL A 95 -2.33 -10.85 -16.43
N ARG A 96 -3.47 -11.52 -16.57
CA ARG A 96 -3.53 -12.92 -17.00
C ARG A 96 -3.04 -13.13 -18.44
N LYS A 97 -3.21 -12.15 -19.35
CA LYS A 97 -2.71 -12.21 -20.73
C LYS A 97 -1.18 -12.17 -20.81
N VAL A 98 -0.55 -11.38 -19.95
CA VAL A 98 0.92 -11.23 -19.91
C VAL A 98 1.60 -12.20 -18.93
N ASP A 99 0.85 -13.11 -18.35
CA ASP A 99 1.35 -14.16 -17.48
C ASP A 99 2.08 -13.63 -16.22
N ALA A 100 1.62 -12.52 -15.68
CA ALA A 100 2.14 -11.89 -14.48
C ALA A 100 1.39 -12.32 -13.21
N ASP A 101 1.98 -12.13 -12.04
CA ASP A 101 1.33 -12.28 -10.76
C ASP A 101 0.78 -10.92 -10.29
N VAL A 102 -0.36 -10.92 -9.60
CA VAL A 102 -1.00 -9.70 -9.10
C VAL A 102 -1.54 -9.89 -7.70
N VAL A 103 -1.44 -8.85 -6.89
CA VAL A 103 -2.19 -8.67 -5.66
C VAL A 103 -3.03 -7.41 -5.77
N PHE A 104 -4.27 -7.50 -5.36
CA PHE A 104 -5.16 -6.37 -5.17
C PHE A 104 -5.29 -6.11 -3.66
N GLU A 105 -5.18 -4.87 -3.26
CA GLU A 105 -5.25 -4.47 -1.88
C GLU A 105 -6.37 -3.44 -1.71
N SER A 106 -7.28 -3.69 -0.78
CA SER A 106 -8.27 -2.73 -0.33
C SER A 106 -7.96 -2.27 1.08
N ARG A 107 -8.82 -1.46 1.65
CA ARG A 107 -8.71 -1.04 3.04
C ARG A 107 -8.82 -2.21 4.04
N GLU A 108 -9.52 -3.29 3.68
CA GLU A 108 -9.91 -4.39 4.56
C GLU A 108 -9.34 -5.74 4.14
N GLU A 109 -9.01 -5.91 2.86
CA GLU A 109 -8.69 -7.20 2.27
C GLU A 109 -7.46 -7.13 1.36
N VAL A 110 -6.79 -8.28 1.22
CA VAL A 110 -5.66 -8.48 0.30
C VAL A 110 -5.92 -9.73 -0.51
N LEU A 111 -6.10 -9.61 -1.80
CA LEU A 111 -6.45 -10.73 -2.67
C LEU A 111 -5.41 -10.96 -3.77
N PHE A 112 -4.89 -12.18 -3.86
CA PHE A 112 -4.00 -12.61 -4.91
C PHE A 112 -4.75 -13.39 -5.99
N ASP A 113 -4.35 -13.25 -7.25
CA ASP A 113 -4.82 -14.18 -8.28
C ASP A 113 -4.13 -15.55 -8.11
N LEU A 114 -4.85 -16.48 -7.48
CA LEU A 114 -4.38 -17.83 -7.25
C LEU A 114 -4.77 -18.82 -8.36
N SER A 115 -5.48 -18.37 -9.40
CA SER A 115 -6.02 -19.25 -10.45
C SER A 115 -4.95 -20.06 -11.19
N ARG A 116 -3.72 -19.55 -11.24
CA ARG A 116 -2.56 -20.18 -11.91
C ARG A 116 -1.40 -20.45 -10.95
N GLY A 117 -1.63 -20.25 -9.65
CA GLY A 117 -0.58 -20.23 -8.62
C GLY A 117 0.31 -19.00 -8.74
N ILE A 118 1.07 -18.71 -7.69
CA ILE A 118 2.02 -17.58 -7.63
C ILE A 118 3.38 -18.09 -8.07
N ARG A 119 4.00 -17.46 -9.07
CA ARG A 119 5.26 -17.89 -9.68
C ARG A 119 6.42 -16.98 -9.34
N ASN A 120 6.17 -15.67 -9.27
CA ASN A 120 7.22 -14.72 -8.90
C ASN A 120 7.62 -14.91 -7.43
N PRO A 121 8.93 -15.08 -7.12
CA PRO A 121 9.39 -15.32 -5.75
C PRO A 121 9.04 -14.19 -4.78
N ALA A 122 9.02 -12.92 -5.23
CA ALA A 122 8.69 -11.79 -4.39
C ALA A 122 7.18 -11.75 -4.08
N ALA A 123 6.33 -12.03 -5.07
CA ALA A 123 4.89 -12.17 -4.87
C ALA A 123 4.58 -13.31 -3.90
N LYS A 124 5.25 -14.45 -4.05
CA LYS A 124 5.09 -15.60 -3.16
C LYS A 124 5.51 -15.29 -1.73
N LYS A 125 6.65 -14.59 -1.57
CA LYS A 125 7.10 -14.15 -0.24
C LYS A 125 6.06 -13.25 0.42
N LEU A 126 5.53 -12.27 -0.31
CA LEU A 126 4.50 -11.36 0.21
C LEU A 126 3.21 -12.10 0.58
N TYR A 127 2.78 -13.06 -0.24
CA TYR A 127 1.62 -13.91 0.04
C TYR A 127 1.77 -14.68 1.36
N GLU A 128 2.92 -15.33 1.57
CA GLU A 128 3.20 -16.08 2.80
C GLU A 128 3.31 -15.14 4.01
N GLU A 129 3.83 -13.94 3.83
CA GLU A 129 3.88 -12.91 4.88
C GLU A 129 2.47 -12.49 5.31
N PHE A 130 1.61 -12.10 4.37
CA PHE A 130 0.23 -11.72 4.68
C PHE A 130 -0.57 -12.87 5.32
N LYS A 131 -0.35 -14.10 4.83
CA LYS A 131 -0.96 -15.28 5.43
C LYS A 131 -0.50 -15.50 6.87
N SER A 132 0.79 -15.29 7.18
CA SER A 132 1.32 -15.40 8.53
C SER A 132 0.79 -14.33 9.48
N LEU A 133 0.48 -13.16 8.95
CA LEU A 133 -0.11 -12.03 9.67
C LEU A 133 -1.65 -12.11 9.76
N HIS A 134 -2.25 -13.18 9.23
CA HIS A 134 -3.69 -13.44 9.27
C HIS A 134 -4.55 -12.38 8.57
N TYR A 135 -4.03 -11.79 7.48
CA TYR A 135 -4.86 -10.93 6.63
C TYR A 135 -6.01 -11.71 6.02
N ASP A 136 -7.16 -11.06 5.90
CA ASP A 136 -8.30 -11.67 5.20
C ASP A 136 -7.99 -11.77 3.69
N MET A 137 -7.95 -13.00 3.20
CA MET A 137 -7.72 -13.35 1.80
C MET A 137 -8.78 -14.34 1.31
N SER A 138 -9.91 -14.44 2.01
CA SER A 138 -10.93 -15.47 1.77
C SER A 138 -11.97 -15.06 0.74
N HIS A 139 -12.11 -13.75 0.48
CA HIS A 139 -13.08 -13.24 -0.48
C HIS A 139 -12.69 -13.69 -1.91
N PRO A 140 -13.64 -14.15 -2.72
CA PRO A 140 -13.36 -14.45 -4.11
C PRO A 140 -13.01 -13.18 -4.89
N LEU A 141 -11.89 -13.21 -5.62
CA LEU A 141 -11.44 -12.04 -6.41
C LEU A 141 -12.46 -11.64 -7.47
N GLU A 142 -13.24 -12.59 -7.98
CA GLU A 142 -14.29 -12.40 -8.97
C GLU A 142 -15.66 -12.01 -8.36
N ALA A 143 -15.75 -11.77 -7.04
CA ALA A 143 -16.99 -11.35 -6.41
C ALA A 143 -17.39 -9.93 -6.85
N GLU A 144 -18.65 -9.73 -7.23
CA GLU A 144 -19.17 -8.48 -7.80
C GLU A 144 -19.07 -7.28 -6.83
N ASP A 145 -18.98 -7.52 -5.53
CA ASP A 145 -18.86 -6.48 -4.51
C ASP A 145 -17.40 -6.16 -4.15
N TYR A 146 -16.41 -6.89 -4.70
CA TYR A 146 -15.01 -6.60 -4.45
C TYR A 146 -14.55 -5.33 -5.16
N THR A 147 -13.85 -4.48 -4.42
CA THR A 147 -13.20 -3.25 -4.91
C THR A 147 -11.76 -3.21 -4.41
N CYS A 148 -10.86 -2.50 -5.08
CA CYS A 148 -9.50 -2.35 -4.60
C CYS A 148 -9.05 -0.90 -4.53
N ASP A 149 -8.18 -0.57 -3.60
CA ASP A 149 -7.56 0.74 -3.47
C ASP A 149 -6.33 0.86 -4.36
N LYS A 150 -5.56 -0.22 -4.44
CA LYS A 150 -4.38 -0.35 -5.30
C LYS A 150 -4.12 -1.80 -5.67
N PHE A 151 -3.22 -2.00 -6.63
CA PHE A 151 -2.72 -3.32 -6.99
C PHE A 151 -1.21 -3.27 -7.26
N VAL A 152 -0.56 -4.43 -7.12
CA VAL A 152 0.86 -4.62 -7.46
C VAL A 152 0.98 -5.79 -8.41
N VAL A 153 1.77 -5.62 -9.46
CA VAL A 153 2.00 -6.63 -10.49
C VAL A 153 3.48 -7.01 -10.51
N TRP A 154 3.75 -8.30 -10.53
CA TRP A 154 5.08 -8.85 -10.76
C TRP A 154 5.12 -9.55 -12.10
N TYR A 155 6.06 -9.15 -12.94
CA TYR A 155 6.27 -9.69 -14.29
C TYR A 155 7.75 -9.96 -14.51
N ASP A 156 8.06 -10.91 -15.41
CA ASP A 156 9.42 -11.13 -15.86
C ASP A 156 9.82 -10.08 -16.91
N THR A 157 11.02 -9.56 -16.79
CA THR A 157 11.56 -8.32 -17.33
C THR A 157 11.45 -8.09 -18.85
N CYS A 158 10.93 -9.01 -19.62
CA CYS A 158 10.98 -8.92 -21.10
C CYS A 158 9.74 -8.32 -21.77
N LEU A 159 8.60 -8.18 -21.09
CA LEU A 159 7.32 -7.89 -21.76
C LEU A 159 6.89 -6.43 -21.76
N LEU A 160 7.43 -5.59 -20.87
CA LEU A 160 7.03 -4.17 -20.79
C LEU A 160 7.67 -3.25 -21.85
N TYR A 161 8.78 -3.65 -22.44
CA TYR A 161 9.43 -2.85 -23.50
C TYR A 161 8.66 -2.84 -24.83
N THR A 162 7.63 -3.66 -24.98
CA THR A 162 6.83 -3.73 -26.21
C THR A 162 5.50 -2.97 -26.14
N SER A 163 5.18 -2.36 -25.00
CA SER A 163 3.95 -1.60 -24.81
C SER A 163 4.18 -0.17 -24.29
N ASP A 164 5.38 0.37 -24.55
CA ASP A 164 5.70 1.72 -24.09
C ASP A 164 5.00 2.76 -24.95
N ALA A 165 3.86 3.23 -24.47
CA ALA A 165 3.13 4.36 -25.06
C ALA A 165 3.91 5.68 -25.02
N ALA A 166 5.11 5.71 -24.40
CA ALA A 166 5.98 6.87 -24.39
C ALA A 166 6.76 7.03 -25.71
N ASP A 167 6.92 5.96 -26.49
CA ASP A 167 7.57 6.05 -27.82
C ASP A 167 6.68 6.66 -28.91
N ASP A 168 5.37 6.78 -28.68
CA ASP A 168 4.43 7.41 -29.62
C ASP A 168 4.40 8.95 -29.55
N LEU A 169 5.23 9.56 -28.70
CA LEU A 169 5.30 11.02 -28.51
C LEU A 169 6.54 11.69 -29.17
N THR A 170 7.28 10.98 -30.01
CA THR A 170 8.38 11.55 -30.77
C THR A 170 8.04 11.79 -32.24
#